data_b0ec9b551c3c1282ca60e94ccc25b4c8
#
_entry.id   b0ec9b551c3c1282ca60e94ccc25b4c8
#
_cell.length_a   1.000
_cell.length_b   1.000
_cell.length_c   1.000
_cell.angle_alpha   90.00
_cell.angle_beta   90.00
_cell.angle_gamma   90.00
#
_symmetry.space_group_name_H-M   'P 1'
#
loop_
_entity.id
_entity.type
_entity.pdbx_description
1 polymer ?
#
loop_
_entity_poly.entity_id
_entity_poly.type
_entity_poly.pdbx_seq_one_letter_code
_entity_poly.pdbx_strand_id
1 'polypeptide(L)'
;EYKRQTRPTTARTVVSVDVSQRKLNFKDNIDVRGMRAVDALEAVQSFIDDAIMVSIGSVSILHGKSTGALKEEIRRYLRTVPAVQSAVDDHPDRGGSGITIVTFAL
;
A
#
# COMPACT_ATOMS: atom_id res chain seq x y z
N GLU A 1 -12.62 9.58 2.32
CA GLU A 1 -12.17 10.02 2.44
C GLU A 1 -11.19 10.24 2.72
N TYR A 2 -10.87 10.15 2.65
CA TYR A 2 -9.90 10.47 2.98
C TYR A 2 -9.51 11.60 2.57
N LYS A 3 -9.75 12.19 2.39
CA LYS A 3 -9.49 13.10 2.10
C LYS A 3 -8.69 13.72 2.40
N ARG A 4 -8.21 13.77 2.26
CA ARG A 4 -7.38 14.36 2.61
C ARG A 4 -7.40 15.42 2.79
N GLN A 5 -7.66 15.81 3.04
CA GLN A 5 -7.57 16.84 3.23
C GLN A 5 -6.82 17.62 3.41
N THR A 6 -7.05 18.23 3.16
CA THR A 6 -6.12 19.04 3.16
C THR A 6 -5.86 19.62 4.40
N ARG A 7 -4.75 19.85 4.67
CA ARG A 7 -4.32 20.22 5.84
C ARG A 7 -4.04 21.59 5.98
N PRO A 8 -4.31 22.24 6.98
CA PRO A 8 -3.98 23.63 7.19
C PRO A 8 -2.51 23.82 7.22
N THR A 9 -2.12 25.00 6.90
CA THR A 9 -0.72 25.30 6.85
C THR A 9 -0.05 25.26 8.18
N THR A 10 -0.79 25.43 9.24
CA THR A 10 -0.18 25.34 10.54
C THR A 10 0.45 24.01 10.76
N ALA A 11 0.15 23.11 9.89
CA ALA A 11 0.71 21.81 10.01
C ALA A 11 2.19 21.78 9.77
N ARG A 12 2.80 22.88 9.37
CA ARG A 12 4.19 22.84 9.10
C ARG A 12 4.97 22.26 10.21
N THR A 13 4.84 22.76 11.40
CA THR A 13 5.56 22.23 12.53
C THR A 13 5.07 20.86 12.90
N VAL A 14 3.81 20.62 12.69
CA VAL A 14 3.19 19.38 13.07
C VAL A 14 3.51 18.27 12.11
N VAL A 15 3.99 18.60 10.93
CA VAL A 15 4.26 17.59 9.92
C VAL A 15 5.20 16.52 10.42
N SER A 16 6.27 16.89 11.09
CA SER A 16 7.19 15.89 11.60
C SER A 16 6.52 14.97 12.61
N VAL A 17 5.75 15.59 13.51
CA VAL A 17 5.02 14.82 14.50
C VAL A 17 4.00 13.93 13.82
N ASP A 18 3.32 14.46 12.82
CA ASP A 18 2.33 13.72 12.09
C ASP A 18 2.94 12.51 11.42
N VAL A 19 4.10 12.66 10.83
CA VAL A 19 4.79 11.54 10.18
C VAL A 19 5.16 10.47 11.21
N SER A 20 5.62 10.89 12.37
CA SER A 20 5.93 9.94 13.45
C SER A 20 4.69 9.20 13.89
N GLN A 21 3.57 9.91 14.02
CA GLN A 21 2.31 9.29 14.37
C GLN A 21 1.88 8.30 13.33
N ARG A 22 2.01 8.66 12.07
CA ARG A 22 1.65 7.76 10.98
C ARG A 22 2.51 6.50 11.01
N LYS A 23 3.79 6.65 11.28
CA LYS A 23 4.68 5.51 11.33
C LYS A 23 4.27 4.56 12.45
N LEU A 24 3.92 5.11 13.59
CA LEU A 24 3.50 4.29 14.71
C LEU A 24 2.18 3.59 14.47
N ASN A 25 1.30 4.24 13.73
CA ASN A 25 -0.03 3.72 13.48
C ASN A 25 -0.19 3.06 12.12
N PHE A 26 0.84 3.06 11.31
CA PHE A 26 0.76 2.52 9.98
C PHE A 26 0.59 1.00 10.04
N LYS A 27 -0.39 0.50 9.31
CA LYS A 27 -0.57 -0.93 9.17
C LYS A 27 0.14 -1.37 7.90
N ASP A 28 0.89 -2.43 8.00
CA ASP A 28 1.70 -2.90 6.88
C ASP A 28 0.94 -3.84 5.95
N ASN A 29 -0.36 -3.79 5.99
CA ASN A 29 -1.18 -4.61 5.11
C ASN A 29 -2.47 -3.90 4.76
N ILE A 30 -3.02 -4.24 3.61
CA ILE A 30 -4.28 -3.69 3.15
C ILE A 30 -5.10 -4.81 2.53
N ASP A 31 -6.41 -4.80 2.75
CA ASP A 31 -7.32 -5.78 2.22
C ASP A 31 -8.22 -5.08 1.20
N VAL A 32 -8.04 -5.44 -0.06
CA VAL A 32 -8.85 -4.85 -1.13
C VAL A 32 -9.76 -5.88 -1.79
N ARG A 33 -9.97 -7.01 -1.14
CA ARG A 33 -10.86 -8.05 -1.66
C ARG A 33 -12.27 -7.49 -1.79
N GLY A 34 -12.93 -7.83 -2.86
CA GLY A 34 -14.30 -7.40 -3.09
C GLY A 34 -14.45 -6.00 -3.63
N MET A 35 -13.36 -5.27 -3.76
CA MET A 35 -13.41 -3.93 -4.34
C MET A 35 -13.37 -4.00 -5.86
N ARG A 36 -13.95 -3.00 -6.49
CA ARG A 36 -13.78 -2.86 -7.93
C ARG A 36 -12.34 -2.47 -8.21
N ALA A 37 -11.85 -2.84 -9.40
CA ALA A 37 -10.46 -2.60 -9.74
C ALA A 37 -10.05 -1.13 -9.57
N VAL A 38 -10.90 -0.22 -9.99
CA VAL A 38 -10.61 1.20 -9.89
C VAL A 38 -10.45 1.62 -8.43
N ASP A 39 -11.37 1.16 -7.58
CA ASP A 39 -11.33 1.52 -6.16
C ASP A 39 -10.14 0.88 -5.47
N ALA A 40 -9.86 -0.38 -5.81
CA ALA A 40 -8.74 -1.09 -5.23
C ALA A 40 -7.43 -0.42 -5.60
N LEU A 41 -7.28 0.00 -6.85
CA LEU A 41 -6.07 0.66 -7.28
C LEU A 41 -5.86 1.98 -6.56
N GLU A 42 -6.92 2.76 -6.38
CA GLU A 42 -6.80 4.00 -5.63
C GLU A 42 -6.37 3.75 -4.20
N ALA A 43 -6.97 2.75 -3.57
CA ALA A 43 -6.61 2.41 -2.20
C ALA A 43 -5.17 1.95 -2.10
N VAL A 44 -4.73 1.13 -3.05
CA VAL A 44 -3.36 0.65 -3.07
C VAL A 44 -2.39 1.79 -3.31
N GLN A 45 -2.71 2.70 -4.22
CA GLN A 45 -1.82 3.84 -4.49
C GLN A 45 -1.61 4.69 -3.24
N SER A 46 -2.69 5.00 -2.53
CA SER A 46 -2.57 5.76 -1.29
C SER A 46 -1.77 5.00 -0.24
N PHE A 47 -2.03 3.70 -0.15
CA PHE A 47 -1.34 2.85 0.81
C PHE A 47 0.16 2.81 0.53
N ILE A 48 0.54 2.65 -0.73
CA ILE A 48 1.95 2.60 -1.11
C ILE A 48 2.62 3.95 -0.87
N ASP A 49 1.94 5.04 -1.19
CA ASP A 49 2.50 6.37 -0.93
C ASP A 49 2.76 6.57 0.57
N ASP A 50 1.83 6.14 1.40
CA ASP A 50 2.00 6.25 2.85
C ASP A 50 3.15 5.38 3.34
N ALA A 51 3.26 4.17 2.80
CA ALA A 51 4.34 3.27 3.18
C ALA A 51 5.70 3.87 2.86
N ILE A 52 5.82 4.47 1.70
CA ILE A 52 7.06 5.13 1.30
C ILE A 52 7.35 6.30 2.24
N MET A 53 6.33 7.07 2.55
CA MET A 53 6.49 8.23 3.41
C MET A 53 7.02 7.85 4.79
N VAL A 54 6.54 6.74 5.35
CA VAL A 54 6.98 6.31 6.66
C VAL A 54 8.17 5.36 6.61
N SER A 55 8.70 5.11 5.42
CA SER A 55 9.91 4.28 5.22
C SER A 55 9.76 2.85 5.73
N ILE A 56 8.61 2.26 5.47
CA ILE A 56 8.39 0.85 5.79
C ILE A 56 9.12 0.00 4.76
N GLY A 57 9.75 -1.08 5.21
CA GLY A 57 10.54 -1.94 4.34
C GLY A 57 9.72 -2.86 3.44
N SER A 58 8.58 -3.33 3.94
CA SER A 58 7.71 -4.18 3.13
C SER A 58 6.28 -4.09 3.63
N VAL A 59 5.36 -4.38 2.73
CA VAL A 59 3.93 -4.40 3.05
C VAL A 59 3.29 -5.56 2.32
N SER A 60 2.06 -5.90 2.70
CA SER A 60 1.31 -6.94 2.00
C SER A 60 -0.04 -6.39 1.53
N ILE A 61 -0.47 -6.87 0.36
CA ILE A 61 -1.72 -6.47 -0.25
C ILE A 61 -2.56 -7.74 -0.44
N LEU A 62 -3.70 -7.78 0.23
CA LEU A 62 -4.59 -8.94 0.15
C LEU A 62 -5.64 -8.67 -0.91
N HIS A 63 -5.48 -9.25 -2.08
CA HIS A 63 -6.40 -9.06 -3.21
C HIS A 63 -7.25 -10.29 -3.48
N GLY A 64 -6.90 -11.41 -2.90
CA GLY A 64 -7.64 -12.65 -3.07
C GLY A 64 -7.17 -13.45 -4.26
N LYS A 65 -7.70 -14.65 -4.39
CA LYS A 65 -7.31 -15.57 -5.44
C LYS A 65 -8.36 -15.73 -6.53
N SER A 66 -9.53 -15.15 -6.34
CA SER A 66 -10.69 -15.54 -7.12
C SER A 66 -10.55 -15.25 -8.61
N THR A 67 -9.87 -14.16 -8.96
CA THR A 67 -9.61 -13.92 -10.38
C THR A 67 -8.17 -13.56 -10.54
N GLY A 68 -7.54 -13.38 -11.40
CA GLY A 68 -6.19 -12.85 -11.52
C GLY A 68 -6.21 -11.39 -11.89
N ALA A 69 -7.39 -10.88 -12.26
CA ALA A 69 -7.47 -9.55 -12.84
C ALA A 69 -7.03 -8.45 -11.88
N LEU A 70 -7.53 -8.48 -10.65
CA LEU A 70 -7.18 -7.47 -9.68
C LEU A 70 -5.70 -7.53 -9.32
N LYS A 71 -5.20 -8.74 -9.12
CA LYS A 71 -3.79 -8.95 -8.85
C LYS A 71 -2.91 -8.38 -9.97
N GLU A 72 -3.30 -8.64 -11.22
CA GLU A 72 -2.54 -8.15 -12.36
C GLU A 72 -2.54 -6.63 -12.44
N GLU A 73 -3.68 -6.02 -12.19
CA GLU A 73 -3.76 -4.57 -12.21
C GLU A 73 -2.87 -3.95 -11.14
N ILE A 74 -2.92 -4.53 -9.94
CA ILE A 74 -2.11 -4.04 -8.83
C ILE A 74 -0.63 -4.19 -9.16
N ARG A 75 -0.23 -5.34 -9.68
CA ARG A 75 1.17 -5.57 -10.01
C ARG A 75 1.65 -4.68 -11.15
N ARG A 76 0.78 -4.39 -12.09
CA ARG A 76 1.13 -3.49 -13.17
C ARG A 76 1.42 -2.10 -12.61
N TYR A 77 0.59 -1.63 -11.68
CA TYR A 77 0.83 -0.35 -11.04
C TYR A 77 2.15 -0.37 -10.27
N LEU A 78 2.40 -1.43 -9.52
CA LEU A 78 3.61 -1.50 -8.69
C LEU A 78 4.88 -1.43 -9.53
N ARG A 79 4.84 -1.94 -10.75
CA ARG A 79 5.99 -1.89 -11.63
C ARG A 79 6.33 -0.46 -12.05
N THR A 80 5.40 0.47 -11.90
CA THR A 80 5.66 1.87 -12.25
C THR A 80 6.21 2.68 -11.09
N VAL A 81 6.31 2.09 -9.90
CA VAL A 81 6.74 2.80 -8.71
C VAL A 81 8.23 2.52 -8.48
N PRO A 82 9.08 3.54 -8.64
CA PRO A 82 10.54 3.32 -8.53
C PRO A 82 10.99 2.77 -7.19
N ALA A 83 10.29 3.11 -6.11
CA ALA A 83 10.68 2.66 -4.79
C ALA A 83 10.38 1.19 -4.53
N VAL A 84 9.56 0.56 -5.39
CA VAL A 84 9.23 -0.84 -5.22
C VAL A 84 10.35 -1.70 -5.79
N GLN A 85 10.97 -2.50 -4.92
CA GLN A 85 12.03 -3.39 -5.33
C GLN A 85 11.49 -4.70 -5.87
N SER A 86 10.46 -5.25 -5.21
CA SER A 86 9.85 -6.49 -5.68
C SER A 86 8.41 -6.57 -5.23
N ALA A 87 7.63 -7.36 -5.96
CA ALA A 87 6.23 -7.64 -5.63
C ALA A 87 5.99 -9.09 -6.00
N VAL A 88 5.86 -9.95 -4.99
CA VAL A 88 5.77 -11.39 -5.19
C VAL A 88 4.65 -11.98 -4.35
N ASP A 89 4.25 -13.21 -4.68
CA ASP A 89 3.26 -13.92 -3.88
C ASP A 89 3.79 -14.18 -2.49
N ASP A 90 2.89 -14.19 -1.51
CA ASP A 90 3.26 -14.58 -0.16
C ASP A 90 3.55 -16.09 -0.13
N HIS A 91 4.11 -16.53 0.98
CA HIS A 91 4.37 -17.94 1.19
C HIS A 91 3.06 -18.71 1.12
N PRO A 92 3.05 -19.89 0.50
CA PRO A 92 1.81 -20.66 0.36
C PRO A 92 1.08 -20.90 1.68
N ASP A 93 1.82 -21.02 2.76
CA ASP A 93 1.21 -21.27 4.06
C ASP A 93 0.55 -20.05 4.65
N ARG A 94 0.78 -18.87 4.09
CA ARG A 94 0.27 -17.62 4.64
C ARG A 94 -0.69 -16.86 3.75
N GLY A 95 -0.99 -17.37 2.60
CA GLY A 95 -1.90 -16.67 1.71
C GLY A 95 -1.58 -16.89 0.25
N GLY A 96 -0.34 -17.25 -0.01
CA GLY A 96 0.06 -17.62 -1.36
C GLY A 96 -0.29 -16.59 -2.40
N SER A 97 -0.93 -17.03 -3.46
CA SER A 97 -1.23 -16.16 -4.59
C SER A 97 -2.35 -15.15 -4.31
N GLY A 98 -2.99 -15.24 -3.15
CA GLY A 98 -4.00 -14.26 -2.76
C GLY A 98 -3.44 -13.00 -2.12
N ILE A 99 -2.13 -12.98 -1.84
CA ILE A 99 -1.46 -11.86 -1.20
C ILE A 99 -0.19 -11.53 -1.97
N THR A 100 0.03 -10.25 -2.23
CA THR A 100 1.28 -9.79 -2.84
C THR A 100 2.10 -9.11 -1.76
N ILE A 101 3.35 -9.55 -1.61
CA ILE A 101 4.30 -8.93 -0.70
C ILE A 101 5.13 -7.94 -1.50
N VAL A 102 5.10 -6.68 -1.07
CA VAL A 102 5.83 -5.61 -1.73
C VAL A 102 7.03 -5.25 -0.87
N THR A 103 8.20 -5.27 -1.45
CA THR A 103 9.44 -4.87 -0.77
C THR A 103 9.93 -3.59 -1.40
N PHE A 104 10.31 -2.65 -0.55
CA PHE A 104 10.79 -1.36 -1.02
C PHE A 104 12.32 -1.28 -0.96
N ALA A 105 12.88 -0.55 -1.90
CA ALA A 105 14.31 -0.29 -1.93
C ALA A 105 14.58 0.93 -1.08
N LEU A 106 14.97 0.71 0.15
CA LEU A 106 15.20 1.82 1.10
C LEU A 106 16.67 2.22 1.17
#